data_eae712ae94f1c251aaf6cc9293075b93
#
_entry.id   eae712ae94f1c251aaf6cc9293075b93
#
_cell.length_a   1.000
_cell.length_b   1.000
_cell.length_c   1.000
_cell.angle_alpha   90.00
_cell.angle_beta   90.00
_cell.angle_gamma   90.00
#
_symmetry.space_group_name_H-M   'P 1'
#
loop_
_entity.id
_entity.type
_entity.pdbx_description
1 polymer ?
#
loop_
_entity_poly.entity_id
_entity_poly.type
_entity_poly.pdbx_seq_one_letter_code
_entity_poly.pdbx_strand_id
1 'polypeptide(L)'
;MTEKFGADLIVDSLINHKVDYVFGIPGAKIDRVFDTLEDKGPQLIVARHEQNAAFMAQGIGRITGEPGVVIATSGPGASNLATGLVTATAEGDPVLALAGQVKRADLLKRAHQSMDNAALFKPITKYSVEVQDGNTLSEIIANAYRHAKSGMPGASFISIPQDVVDSQVHVKAIKPLTDPQLGSSSVADINYLAQAIKNAVLPVLLLGNGASSAKVTASIRQLLEQVQLPVVETFQGAGIVSRELEEVTFFGRVGLFRNQPGDMLLKKSDLVIAIGYDPIEYEARNWNAEISARVIVIDVEPAEIDTYFQPERELIGDIANTLDLLLPAINGYQLPEGSREYLQVLRDKMDGDVKFDRSQTETGRLHPLDIVEVLQENTTDDMTVTVDVGTHYIWMARYFKSYEPRHLLFSNGMQTLGVALPWAISAALVRPNTKIISVSGDGGFLFSAQELETAVRLQLPIIHLIWNDGHYNMVEFQEEMKYGRSSGVDFGPVDFVKYAESFGAKGFRATSPAELTQLLQKALKENGPVIIDVPVDYKDSSTLGETILPDEFY
;
A
#
# COMPACT_ATOMS: atom_id res chain seq x y z
N MET A 1 27.11 -36.66 -6.38
CA MET A 1 26.15 -35.62 -5.99
C MET A 1 27.00 -34.41 -5.67
N THR A 2 26.77 -33.29 -6.32
CA THR A 2 27.41 -32.02 -5.96
C THR A 2 27.05 -31.69 -4.52
N GLU A 3 28.03 -31.28 -3.73
CA GLU A 3 27.80 -30.84 -2.37
C GLU A 3 26.83 -29.64 -2.38
N LYS A 4 25.78 -29.69 -1.57
CA LYS A 4 24.82 -28.60 -1.39
C LYS A 4 25.07 -27.90 -0.07
N PHE A 5 24.95 -26.58 -0.07
CA PHE A 5 25.12 -25.71 1.09
C PHE A 5 23.80 -25.06 1.51
N GLY A 6 23.76 -24.47 2.69
CA GLY A 6 22.60 -23.72 3.17
C GLY A 6 22.12 -22.67 2.16
N ALA A 7 23.04 -21.95 1.52
CA ALA A 7 22.73 -21.00 0.45
C ALA A 7 21.95 -21.64 -0.71
N ASP A 8 22.36 -22.83 -1.17
CA ASP A 8 21.64 -23.55 -2.22
C ASP A 8 20.21 -23.90 -1.80
N LEU A 9 20.02 -24.29 -0.54
CA LEU A 9 18.71 -24.65 -0.03
C LEU A 9 17.77 -23.42 0.10
N ILE A 10 18.34 -22.25 0.46
CA ILE A 10 17.61 -20.98 0.46
C ILE A 10 17.13 -20.68 -0.96
N VAL A 11 18.03 -20.62 -1.94
CA VAL A 11 17.69 -20.27 -3.31
C VAL A 11 16.74 -21.30 -3.94
N ASP A 12 16.98 -22.61 -3.74
CA ASP A 12 16.06 -23.66 -4.20
C ASP A 12 14.65 -23.51 -3.57
N SER A 13 14.55 -23.04 -2.30
CA SER A 13 13.26 -22.77 -1.67
C SER A 13 12.55 -21.58 -2.33
N LEU A 14 13.27 -20.50 -2.64
CA LEU A 14 12.70 -19.34 -3.36
C LEU A 14 12.22 -19.74 -4.77
N ILE A 15 13.00 -20.56 -5.50
CA ILE A 15 12.59 -21.10 -6.81
C ILE A 15 11.30 -21.91 -6.68
N ASN A 16 11.21 -22.79 -5.67
CA ASN A 16 10.01 -23.58 -5.44
C ASN A 16 8.78 -22.72 -5.18
N HIS A 17 8.92 -21.59 -4.47
CA HIS A 17 7.87 -20.61 -4.21
C HIS A 17 7.60 -19.68 -5.41
N LYS A 18 8.28 -19.89 -6.55
CA LYS A 18 8.12 -19.08 -7.78
C LYS A 18 8.39 -17.59 -7.56
N VAL A 19 9.37 -17.29 -6.73
CA VAL A 19 9.83 -15.91 -6.53
C VAL A 19 10.56 -15.47 -7.80
N ASP A 20 10.14 -14.38 -8.41
CA ASP A 20 10.76 -13.83 -9.62
C ASP A 20 11.90 -12.85 -9.29
N TYR A 21 11.73 -12.08 -8.21
CA TYR A 21 12.65 -11.01 -7.82
C TYR A 21 13.04 -11.11 -6.35
N VAL A 22 14.31 -10.84 -6.08
CA VAL A 22 14.88 -10.67 -4.74
C VAL A 22 15.51 -9.29 -4.67
N PHE A 23 15.10 -8.49 -3.69
CA PHE A 23 15.68 -7.16 -3.45
C PHE A 23 16.71 -7.24 -2.33
N GLY A 24 17.80 -6.47 -2.43
CA GLY A 24 18.75 -6.47 -1.31
C GLY A 24 20.06 -5.75 -1.60
N ILE A 25 20.92 -5.81 -0.59
CA ILE A 25 22.29 -5.29 -0.66
C ILE A 25 23.24 -6.39 -0.17
N PRO A 26 24.26 -6.78 -0.97
CA PRO A 26 25.18 -7.83 -0.60
C PRO A 26 26.04 -7.46 0.61
N GLY A 27 26.43 -8.46 1.39
CA GLY A 27 27.36 -8.28 2.51
C GLY A 27 27.85 -9.61 3.07
N ALA A 28 29.00 -9.58 3.72
CA ALA A 28 29.83 -10.74 4.07
C ALA A 28 29.17 -11.83 4.94
N LYS A 29 28.03 -11.55 5.57
CA LYS A 29 27.37 -12.55 6.42
C LYS A 29 26.33 -13.40 5.68
N ILE A 30 26.07 -13.07 4.39
CA ILE A 30 25.09 -13.75 3.53
C ILE A 30 25.57 -13.78 2.06
N ASP A 31 26.80 -13.43 1.80
CA ASP A 31 27.39 -13.31 0.46
C ASP A 31 27.24 -14.56 -0.39
N ARG A 32 27.33 -15.75 0.21
CA ARG A 32 27.12 -16.99 -0.52
C ARG A 32 25.69 -17.14 -1.10
N VAL A 33 24.68 -16.56 -0.47
CA VAL A 33 23.34 -16.54 -1.06
C VAL A 33 23.31 -15.66 -2.30
N PHE A 34 23.99 -14.51 -2.28
CA PHE A 34 24.11 -13.64 -3.45
C PHE A 34 24.88 -14.31 -4.59
N ASP A 35 25.97 -15.01 -4.27
CA ASP A 35 26.74 -15.82 -5.24
C ASP A 35 25.86 -16.92 -5.89
N THR A 36 25.07 -17.62 -5.07
CA THR A 36 24.15 -18.65 -5.57
C THR A 36 23.03 -18.07 -6.44
N LEU A 37 22.52 -16.86 -6.11
CA LEU A 37 21.51 -16.17 -6.91
C LEU A 37 22.03 -15.75 -8.29
N GLU A 38 23.32 -15.45 -8.43
CA GLU A 38 23.93 -15.14 -9.73
C GLU A 38 23.90 -16.34 -10.68
N ASP A 39 24.10 -17.57 -10.15
CA ASP A 39 24.10 -18.79 -10.94
C ASP A 39 22.70 -19.32 -11.27
N LYS A 40 21.73 -19.11 -10.38
CA LYS A 40 20.37 -19.68 -10.50
C LYS A 40 19.38 -18.92 -9.63
N GLY A 41 18.11 -18.98 -9.99
CA GLY A 41 17.02 -18.53 -9.12
C GLY A 41 16.40 -17.21 -9.55
N PRO A 42 15.76 -16.52 -8.59
CA PRO A 42 15.13 -15.22 -8.82
C PRO A 42 16.16 -14.17 -9.27
N GLN A 43 15.70 -13.21 -10.07
CA GLN A 43 16.53 -12.08 -10.45
C GLN A 43 16.84 -11.21 -9.22
N LEU A 44 18.13 -10.99 -8.97
CA LEU A 44 18.58 -10.10 -7.90
C LEU A 44 18.49 -8.64 -8.35
N ILE A 45 17.77 -7.83 -7.58
CA ILE A 45 17.66 -6.36 -7.74
C ILE A 45 18.43 -5.71 -6.59
N VAL A 46 19.60 -5.19 -6.89
CA VAL A 46 20.42 -4.49 -5.89
C VAL A 46 19.88 -3.08 -5.68
N ALA A 47 19.40 -2.80 -4.48
CA ALA A 47 18.92 -1.49 -4.05
C ALA A 47 20.05 -0.57 -3.54
N ARG A 48 19.73 0.66 -3.23
CA ARG A 48 20.70 1.64 -2.66
C ARG A 48 20.56 1.80 -1.15
N HIS A 49 19.48 1.27 -0.57
CA HIS A 49 19.25 1.21 0.88
C HIS A 49 18.34 0.02 1.21
N GLU A 50 18.60 -0.69 2.31
CA GLU A 50 17.85 -1.89 2.70
C GLU A 50 16.38 -1.56 3.04
N GLN A 51 16.10 -0.39 3.61
CA GLN A 51 14.72 0.09 3.80
C GLN A 51 13.96 0.13 2.47
N ASN A 52 14.60 0.67 1.43
CA ASN A 52 13.98 0.76 0.10
C ASN A 52 13.84 -0.61 -0.56
N ALA A 53 14.80 -1.52 -0.32
CA ALA A 53 14.68 -2.92 -0.73
C ALA A 53 13.46 -3.59 -0.07
N ALA A 54 13.20 -3.30 1.22
CA ALA A 54 12.02 -3.80 1.92
C ALA A 54 10.72 -3.15 1.38
N PHE A 55 10.73 -1.85 1.03
CA PHE A 55 9.60 -1.21 0.34
C PHE A 55 9.35 -1.80 -1.05
N MET A 56 10.40 -2.15 -1.80
CA MET A 56 10.23 -2.85 -3.08
C MET A 56 9.61 -4.23 -2.88
N ALA A 57 10.06 -5.00 -1.88
CA ALA A 57 9.45 -6.27 -1.53
C ALA A 57 7.98 -6.10 -1.10
N GLN A 58 7.68 -5.09 -0.29
CA GLN A 58 6.31 -4.71 0.09
C GLN A 58 5.46 -4.39 -1.15
N GLY A 59 5.99 -3.62 -2.11
CA GLY A 59 5.30 -3.29 -3.36
C GLY A 59 4.93 -4.54 -4.17
N ILE A 60 5.81 -5.56 -4.26
CA ILE A 60 5.46 -6.85 -4.85
C ILE A 60 4.28 -7.48 -4.09
N GLY A 61 4.37 -7.54 -2.76
CA GLY A 61 3.32 -8.09 -1.90
C GLY A 61 1.97 -7.41 -2.10
N ARG A 62 1.95 -6.08 -2.07
CA ARG A 62 0.76 -5.23 -2.27
C ARG A 62 0.10 -5.49 -3.62
N ILE A 63 0.89 -5.53 -4.70
CA ILE A 63 0.36 -5.64 -6.06
C ILE A 63 -0.09 -7.06 -6.38
N THR A 64 0.69 -8.07 -5.97
CA THR A 64 0.47 -9.47 -6.38
C THR A 64 -0.31 -10.29 -5.34
N GLY A 65 -0.23 -9.95 -4.05
CA GLY A 65 -0.69 -10.77 -2.94
C GLY A 65 0.26 -11.93 -2.59
N GLU A 66 1.39 -12.06 -3.31
CA GLU A 66 2.44 -13.05 -3.02
C GLU A 66 3.61 -12.37 -2.29
N PRO A 67 4.27 -13.03 -1.32
CA PRO A 67 5.35 -12.43 -0.57
C PRO A 67 6.50 -11.93 -1.45
N GLY A 68 6.75 -10.62 -1.43
CA GLY A 68 7.98 -10.07 -1.97
C GLY A 68 9.17 -10.44 -1.07
N VAL A 69 10.35 -10.64 -1.65
CA VAL A 69 11.51 -11.14 -0.92
C VAL A 69 12.62 -10.09 -0.83
N VAL A 70 13.10 -9.85 0.39
CA VAL A 70 14.24 -8.97 0.64
C VAL A 70 15.35 -9.71 1.38
N ILE A 71 16.61 -9.48 0.97
CA ILE A 71 17.80 -10.07 1.60
C ILE A 71 18.77 -8.97 2.01
N ALA A 72 19.23 -9.01 3.27
CA ALA A 72 20.20 -8.07 3.80
C ALA A 72 21.31 -8.80 4.58
N THR A 73 22.44 -8.13 4.81
CA THR A 73 23.50 -8.61 5.69
C THR A 73 23.12 -8.39 7.18
N SER A 74 24.03 -8.72 8.09
CA SER A 74 23.86 -8.53 9.54
C SER A 74 24.04 -7.07 9.99
N GLY A 75 23.75 -6.79 11.25
CA GLY A 75 23.96 -5.50 11.88
C GLY A 75 23.15 -4.40 11.19
N PRO A 76 23.79 -3.35 10.66
CA PRO A 76 23.07 -2.23 10.04
C PRO A 76 22.24 -2.66 8.82
N GLY A 77 22.69 -3.64 8.04
CA GLY A 77 21.90 -4.16 6.92
C GLY A 77 20.56 -4.77 7.39
N ALA A 78 20.59 -5.57 8.43
CA ALA A 78 19.37 -6.11 9.03
C ALA A 78 18.51 -5.01 9.65
N SER A 79 19.09 -4.14 10.52
CA SER A 79 18.30 -3.11 11.21
C SER A 79 17.64 -2.11 10.27
N ASN A 80 18.23 -1.82 9.11
CA ASN A 80 17.67 -0.94 8.10
C ASN A 80 16.36 -1.49 7.47
N LEU A 81 16.08 -2.78 7.59
CA LEU A 81 14.81 -3.37 7.11
C LEU A 81 13.60 -2.97 7.98
N ALA A 82 13.82 -2.50 9.21
CA ALA A 82 12.77 -2.37 10.23
C ALA A 82 11.59 -1.50 9.74
N THR A 83 11.85 -0.32 9.20
CA THR A 83 10.81 0.57 8.68
C THR A 83 9.97 -0.09 7.58
N GLY A 84 10.62 -0.78 6.63
CA GLY A 84 9.88 -1.45 5.56
C GLY A 84 9.03 -2.62 6.07
N LEU A 85 9.54 -3.40 7.05
CA LEU A 85 8.81 -4.56 7.57
C LEU A 85 7.66 -4.17 8.50
N VAL A 86 7.81 -3.12 9.32
CA VAL A 86 6.69 -2.63 10.13
C VAL A 86 5.59 -2.05 9.24
N THR A 87 5.96 -1.31 8.19
CA THR A 87 5.00 -0.78 7.21
C THR A 87 4.26 -1.92 6.50
N ALA A 88 4.99 -2.93 6.00
CA ALA A 88 4.38 -4.09 5.35
C ALA A 88 3.41 -4.86 6.27
N THR A 89 3.78 -5.04 7.54
CA THR A 89 2.91 -5.74 8.51
C THR A 89 1.66 -4.93 8.84
N ALA A 90 1.82 -3.64 9.11
CA ALA A 90 0.71 -2.76 9.45
C ALA A 90 -0.28 -2.54 8.28
N GLU A 91 0.20 -2.65 7.05
CA GLU A 91 -0.62 -2.41 5.86
C GLU A 91 -1.10 -3.71 5.16
N GLY A 92 -0.85 -4.86 5.78
CA GLY A 92 -1.33 -6.13 5.23
C GLY A 92 -0.62 -6.58 3.95
N ASP A 93 0.67 -6.24 3.78
CA ASP A 93 1.44 -6.61 2.60
C ASP A 93 2.38 -7.78 2.89
N PRO A 94 2.28 -8.91 2.18
CA PRO A 94 3.12 -10.05 2.46
C PRO A 94 4.58 -9.81 2.03
N VAL A 95 5.52 -9.99 2.97
CA VAL A 95 6.97 -9.87 2.75
C VAL A 95 7.71 -11.01 3.45
N LEU A 96 8.69 -11.61 2.77
CA LEU A 96 9.68 -12.50 3.36
C LEU A 96 11.04 -11.79 3.42
N ALA A 97 11.53 -11.53 4.62
CA ALA A 97 12.84 -10.92 4.85
C ALA A 97 13.85 -11.95 5.36
N LEU A 98 15.00 -12.03 4.71
CA LEU A 98 16.13 -12.87 5.08
C LEU A 98 17.30 -11.98 5.46
N ALA A 99 17.85 -12.12 6.66
CA ALA A 99 19.02 -11.35 7.07
C ALA A 99 20.15 -12.26 7.54
N GLY A 100 21.36 -11.95 7.08
CA GLY A 100 22.58 -12.59 7.58
C GLY A 100 22.79 -12.30 9.07
N GLN A 101 23.54 -13.16 9.74
CA GLN A 101 23.93 -13.03 11.14
C GLN A 101 25.39 -13.49 11.31
N VAL A 102 26.04 -13.05 12.36
CA VAL A 102 27.36 -13.59 12.74
C VAL A 102 27.27 -15.11 12.97
N LYS A 103 28.41 -15.79 12.93
CA LYS A 103 28.44 -17.23 13.22
C LYS A 103 27.82 -17.52 14.60
N ARG A 104 27.14 -18.67 14.76
CA ARG A 104 26.51 -19.08 16.02
C ARG A 104 27.46 -19.03 17.23
N ALA A 105 28.74 -19.34 17.02
CA ALA A 105 29.78 -19.24 18.06
C ALA A 105 30.04 -17.79 18.53
N ASP A 106 29.64 -16.79 17.77
CA ASP A 106 29.82 -15.36 18.06
C ASP A 106 28.52 -14.64 18.44
N LEU A 107 27.39 -15.35 18.42
CA LEU A 107 26.13 -14.82 18.90
C LEU A 107 26.21 -14.37 20.36
N LEU A 108 25.54 -13.24 20.66
CA LEU A 108 25.48 -12.63 21.99
C LEU A 108 26.83 -12.18 22.56
N LYS A 109 27.91 -12.25 21.78
CA LYS A 109 29.19 -11.64 22.10
C LYS A 109 29.26 -10.21 21.53
N ARG A 110 30.15 -9.39 22.08
CA ARG A 110 30.49 -8.09 21.50
C ARG A 110 31.40 -8.28 20.25
N ALA A 111 30.88 -9.02 19.27
CA ALA A 111 31.52 -9.23 18.00
C ALA A 111 31.04 -8.22 16.96
N HIS A 112 31.80 -8.03 15.89
CA HIS A 112 31.47 -7.13 14.78
C HIS A 112 30.11 -7.48 14.15
N GLN A 113 29.16 -6.52 14.14
CA GLN A 113 27.79 -6.66 13.62
C GLN A 113 26.92 -7.74 14.29
N SER A 114 27.27 -8.14 15.52
CA SER A 114 26.44 -9.05 16.34
C SER A 114 25.31 -8.30 17.01
N MET A 115 24.07 -8.75 16.80
CA MET A 115 22.87 -8.24 17.47
C MET A 115 21.81 -9.34 17.50
N ASP A 116 20.83 -9.21 18.38
CA ASP A 116 19.68 -10.10 18.41
C ASP A 116 18.67 -9.68 17.32
N ASN A 117 18.91 -10.16 16.10
CA ASN A 117 18.06 -9.82 14.96
C ASN A 117 16.64 -10.32 15.18
N ALA A 118 16.46 -11.57 15.65
CA ALA A 118 15.13 -12.14 15.80
C ALA A 118 14.29 -11.39 16.83
N ALA A 119 14.90 -10.95 17.95
CA ALA A 119 14.20 -10.14 18.94
C ALA A 119 13.84 -8.74 18.41
N LEU A 120 14.71 -8.11 17.61
CA LEU A 120 14.41 -6.81 16.99
C LEU A 120 13.15 -6.85 16.13
N PHE A 121 12.99 -7.90 15.34
CA PHE A 121 11.88 -7.99 14.38
C PHE A 121 10.61 -8.67 14.94
N LYS A 122 10.71 -9.29 16.11
CA LYS A 122 9.58 -10.00 16.74
C LYS A 122 8.31 -9.14 16.93
N PRO A 123 8.38 -7.87 17.39
CA PRO A 123 7.19 -7.04 17.60
C PRO A 123 6.62 -6.42 16.34
N ILE A 124 7.34 -6.47 15.22
CA ILE A 124 6.97 -5.78 13.97
C ILE A 124 6.74 -6.72 12.79
N THR A 125 6.80 -8.04 13.02
CA THR A 125 6.56 -9.05 12.00
C THR A 125 5.67 -10.16 12.52
N LYS A 126 4.97 -10.85 11.64
CA LYS A 126 4.11 -12.00 11.98
C LYS A 126 4.88 -13.25 12.39
N TYR A 127 6.12 -13.36 11.92
CA TYR A 127 6.99 -14.49 12.21
C TYR A 127 8.44 -13.98 12.25
N SER A 128 9.16 -14.29 13.33
CA SER A 128 10.56 -13.90 13.47
C SER A 128 11.34 -15.02 14.14
N VAL A 129 12.38 -15.52 13.47
CA VAL A 129 13.16 -16.67 13.93
C VAL A 129 14.63 -16.56 13.53
N GLU A 130 15.51 -17.14 14.34
CA GLU A 130 16.91 -17.37 13.99
C GLU A 130 17.17 -18.86 13.72
N VAL A 131 17.79 -19.17 12.59
CA VAL A 131 18.06 -20.53 12.15
C VAL A 131 19.24 -21.14 12.92
N GLN A 132 19.05 -22.34 13.46
CA GLN A 132 20.07 -23.04 14.24
C GLN A 132 20.76 -24.19 13.49
N ASP A 133 20.14 -24.74 12.45
CA ASP A 133 20.66 -25.83 11.63
C ASP A 133 20.35 -25.61 10.14
N GLY A 134 21.35 -25.77 9.26
CA GLY A 134 21.18 -25.62 7.83
C GLY A 134 20.13 -26.57 7.22
N ASN A 135 19.95 -27.75 7.77
CA ASN A 135 18.93 -28.69 7.30
C ASN A 135 17.49 -28.27 7.63
N THR A 136 17.29 -27.30 8.53
CA THR A 136 15.96 -26.77 8.85
C THR A 136 15.57 -25.54 8.01
N LEU A 137 16.49 -24.99 7.21
CA LEU A 137 16.26 -23.79 6.41
C LEU A 137 15.00 -23.86 5.55
N SER A 138 14.80 -24.97 4.86
CA SER A 138 13.66 -25.10 3.94
C SER A 138 12.31 -25.12 4.65
N GLU A 139 12.21 -25.79 5.81
CA GLU A 139 10.97 -25.79 6.59
C GLU A 139 10.68 -24.43 7.23
N ILE A 140 11.73 -23.73 7.68
CA ILE A 140 11.62 -22.37 8.23
C ILE A 140 11.15 -21.40 7.16
N ILE A 141 11.74 -21.43 5.95
CA ILE A 141 11.34 -20.59 4.82
C ILE A 141 9.89 -20.88 4.42
N ALA A 142 9.51 -22.17 4.30
CA ALA A 142 8.14 -22.53 3.96
C ALA A 142 7.13 -22.04 5.00
N ASN A 143 7.45 -22.14 6.31
CA ASN A 143 6.59 -21.60 7.36
C ASN A 143 6.54 -20.07 7.34
N ALA A 144 7.66 -19.38 7.20
CA ALA A 144 7.72 -17.93 7.12
C ALA A 144 6.89 -17.41 5.93
N TYR A 145 7.00 -18.04 4.77
CA TYR A 145 6.21 -17.72 3.58
C TYR A 145 4.71 -17.87 3.83
N ARG A 146 4.30 -18.96 4.49
CA ARG A 146 2.91 -19.17 4.87
C ARG A 146 2.42 -18.15 5.89
N HIS A 147 3.21 -17.83 6.92
CA HIS A 147 2.86 -16.80 7.90
C HIS A 147 2.68 -15.43 7.24
N ALA A 148 3.52 -15.08 6.27
CA ALA A 148 3.38 -13.82 5.55
C ALA A 148 2.03 -13.69 4.81
N LYS A 149 1.45 -14.78 4.34
CA LYS A 149 0.19 -14.80 3.57
C LYS A 149 -1.07 -15.09 4.40
N SER A 150 -0.95 -15.80 5.54
CA SER A 150 -2.12 -16.34 6.27
C SER A 150 -2.82 -15.28 7.09
N GLY A 151 -4.17 -15.31 7.12
CA GLY A 151 -4.99 -14.30 7.79
C GLY A 151 -4.76 -12.93 7.13
N MET A 152 -4.70 -11.86 7.93
CA MET A 152 -4.19 -10.59 7.41
C MET A 152 -2.72 -10.76 7.03
N PRO A 153 -2.32 -10.51 5.76
CA PRO A 153 -0.94 -10.66 5.34
C PRO A 153 0.02 -9.71 6.07
N GLY A 154 1.32 -9.92 5.93
CA GLY A 154 2.34 -9.06 6.55
C GLY A 154 3.74 -9.64 6.44
N ALA A 155 4.72 -9.03 7.10
CA ALA A 155 6.10 -9.43 7.02
C ALA A 155 6.43 -10.66 7.89
N SER A 156 7.33 -11.49 7.38
CA SER A 156 8.03 -12.56 8.10
C SER A 156 9.53 -12.32 8.02
N PHE A 157 10.26 -12.63 9.08
CA PHE A 157 11.69 -12.37 9.19
C PHE A 157 12.47 -13.64 9.61
N ILE A 158 13.58 -13.90 8.92
CA ILE A 158 14.49 -15.01 9.23
C ILE A 158 15.92 -14.49 9.39
N SER A 159 16.50 -14.66 10.56
CA SER A 159 17.93 -14.44 10.85
C SER A 159 18.73 -15.70 10.53
N ILE A 160 19.78 -15.60 9.71
CA ILE A 160 20.53 -16.76 9.22
C ILE A 160 22.01 -16.60 9.54
N PRO A 161 22.53 -17.32 10.55
CA PRO A 161 23.97 -17.27 10.87
C PRO A 161 24.84 -17.69 9.67
N GLN A 162 25.97 -17.01 9.49
CA GLN A 162 26.90 -17.24 8.39
C GLN A 162 27.34 -18.71 8.30
N ASP A 163 27.65 -19.35 9.42
CA ASP A 163 28.05 -20.75 9.45
C ASP A 163 26.89 -21.72 9.12
N VAL A 164 25.65 -21.28 9.18
CA VAL A 164 24.47 -22.01 8.69
C VAL A 164 24.37 -21.87 7.16
N VAL A 165 24.56 -20.66 6.63
CA VAL A 165 24.61 -20.40 5.17
C VAL A 165 25.68 -21.26 4.50
N ASP A 166 26.85 -21.38 5.14
CA ASP A 166 28.03 -22.09 4.65
C ASP A 166 28.03 -23.59 4.99
N SER A 167 27.07 -24.09 5.77
CA SER A 167 27.01 -25.49 6.16
C SER A 167 26.56 -26.39 5.01
N GLN A 168 27.14 -27.61 4.94
CA GLN A 168 26.62 -28.65 4.06
C GLN A 168 25.25 -29.10 4.50
N VAL A 169 24.32 -29.27 3.56
CA VAL A 169 22.94 -29.70 3.82
C VAL A 169 22.64 -31.01 3.06
N HIS A 170 21.82 -31.85 3.69
CA HIS A 170 21.49 -33.19 3.17
C HIS A 170 20.00 -33.34 2.82
N VAL A 171 19.23 -32.27 2.95
CA VAL A 171 17.79 -32.23 2.67
C VAL A 171 17.51 -31.54 1.33
N LYS A 172 16.30 -31.67 0.84
CA LYS A 172 15.82 -30.98 -0.36
C LYS A 172 14.90 -29.84 0.04
N ALA A 173 14.84 -28.81 -0.79
CA ALA A 173 13.86 -27.75 -0.64
C ALA A 173 12.42 -28.31 -0.68
N ILE A 174 11.62 -27.89 0.30
CA ILE A 174 10.20 -28.24 0.39
C ILE A 174 9.47 -27.58 -0.79
N LYS A 175 8.59 -28.33 -1.42
CA LYS A 175 7.68 -27.76 -2.41
C LYS A 175 6.54 -27.04 -1.70
N PRO A 176 6.07 -25.89 -2.21
CA PRO A 176 4.92 -25.21 -1.65
C PRO A 176 3.73 -26.16 -1.54
N LEU A 177 3.04 -26.08 -0.43
CA LEU A 177 1.74 -26.72 -0.26
C LEU A 177 0.67 -25.84 -0.88
N THR A 178 -0.43 -26.44 -1.30
CA THR A 178 -1.62 -25.68 -1.69
C THR A 178 -2.12 -24.90 -0.49
N ASP A 179 -2.40 -23.62 -0.67
CA ASP A 179 -2.97 -22.80 0.40
C ASP A 179 -4.32 -23.37 0.83
N PRO A 180 -4.60 -23.41 2.14
CA PRO A 180 -5.90 -23.85 2.64
C PRO A 180 -7.02 -22.98 2.03
N GLN A 181 -8.05 -23.64 1.51
CA GLN A 181 -9.22 -22.95 1.02
C GLN A 181 -10.16 -22.67 2.20
N LEU A 182 -10.43 -21.38 2.45
CA LEU A 182 -11.49 -21.01 3.39
C LEU A 182 -12.85 -21.26 2.73
N GLY A 183 -13.79 -21.84 3.51
CA GLY A 183 -15.20 -21.86 3.12
C GLY A 183 -15.80 -20.47 3.21
N SER A 184 -17.02 -20.31 2.72
CA SER A 184 -17.83 -19.12 3.03
C SER A 184 -18.14 -19.06 4.53
N SER A 185 -18.59 -17.92 5.01
CA SER A 185 -19.23 -17.81 6.32
C SER A 185 -20.47 -18.71 6.41
N SER A 186 -20.97 -18.93 7.62
CA SER A 186 -22.11 -19.81 7.85
C SER A 186 -23.38 -19.28 7.14
N VAL A 187 -24.24 -20.20 6.66
CA VAL A 187 -25.54 -19.82 6.06
C VAL A 187 -26.40 -19.01 7.04
N ALA A 188 -26.29 -19.27 8.33
CA ALA A 188 -27.03 -18.51 9.36
C ALA A 188 -26.57 -17.05 9.42
N ASP A 189 -25.25 -16.79 9.33
CA ASP A 189 -24.69 -15.44 9.33
C ASP A 189 -25.00 -14.71 8.03
N ILE A 190 -24.94 -15.38 6.89
CA ILE A 190 -25.32 -14.82 5.59
C ILE A 190 -26.81 -14.42 5.60
N ASN A 191 -27.70 -15.27 6.11
CA ASN A 191 -29.12 -14.96 6.24
C ASN A 191 -29.36 -13.78 7.21
N TYR A 192 -28.59 -13.72 8.30
CA TYR A 192 -28.63 -12.59 9.23
C TYR A 192 -28.28 -11.28 8.53
N LEU A 193 -27.16 -11.23 7.80
CA LEU A 193 -26.74 -10.07 7.03
C LEU A 193 -27.81 -9.68 5.98
N ALA A 194 -28.36 -10.65 5.24
CA ALA A 194 -29.40 -10.40 4.26
C ALA A 194 -30.64 -9.74 4.89
N GLN A 195 -31.05 -10.17 6.09
CA GLN A 195 -32.15 -9.52 6.82
C GLN A 195 -31.75 -8.15 7.36
N ALA A 196 -30.52 -7.99 7.84
CA ALA A 196 -30.02 -6.69 8.30
C ALA A 196 -30.06 -5.66 7.17
N ILE A 197 -29.61 -6.01 5.96
CA ILE A 197 -29.67 -5.13 4.77
C ILE A 197 -31.14 -4.77 4.45
N LYS A 198 -32.04 -5.75 4.41
CA LYS A 198 -33.45 -5.51 4.08
C LYS A 198 -34.21 -4.64 5.08
N ASN A 199 -33.75 -4.63 6.33
CA ASN A 199 -34.36 -3.85 7.42
C ASN A 199 -33.69 -2.49 7.62
N ALA A 200 -32.50 -2.28 7.07
CA ALA A 200 -31.78 -1.02 7.21
C ALA A 200 -32.41 0.08 6.36
N VAL A 201 -32.35 1.30 6.86
CA VAL A 201 -32.77 2.50 6.13
C VAL A 201 -31.69 2.91 5.14
N LEU A 202 -30.44 2.91 5.57
CA LEU A 202 -29.28 3.31 4.76
C LEU A 202 -28.09 2.36 5.00
N PRO A 203 -28.13 1.14 4.44
CA PRO A 203 -26.97 0.25 4.49
C PRO A 203 -25.85 0.76 3.59
N VAL A 204 -24.62 0.77 4.09
CA VAL A 204 -23.43 1.25 3.38
C VAL A 204 -22.33 0.19 3.40
N LEU A 205 -21.66 -0.03 2.28
CA LEU A 205 -20.46 -0.85 2.21
C LEU A 205 -19.22 0.03 2.49
N LEU A 206 -18.41 -0.37 3.45
CA LEU A 206 -17.06 0.19 3.69
C LEU A 206 -16.04 -0.84 3.22
N LEU A 207 -15.31 -0.51 2.14
CA LEU A 207 -14.38 -1.42 1.48
C LEU A 207 -12.93 -1.06 1.84
N GLY A 208 -12.24 -1.99 2.48
CA GLY A 208 -10.82 -1.83 2.84
C GLY A 208 -9.87 -2.62 1.92
N ASN A 209 -8.58 -2.61 2.27
CA ASN A 209 -7.51 -3.27 1.52
C ASN A 209 -7.77 -4.78 1.32
N GLY A 210 -8.31 -5.47 2.32
CA GLY A 210 -8.64 -6.90 2.22
C GLY A 210 -9.65 -7.24 1.12
N ALA A 211 -10.46 -6.25 0.69
CA ALA A 211 -11.40 -6.40 -0.41
C ALA A 211 -10.78 -6.17 -1.80
N SER A 212 -9.51 -5.73 -1.90
CA SER A 212 -8.85 -5.32 -3.15
C SER A 212 -8.29 -6.48 -4.00
N SER A 213 -8.43 -7.75 -3.57
CA SER A 213 -8.01 -8.87 -4.42
C SER A 213 -8.93 -9.00 -5.65
N ALA A 214 -8.38 -9.45 -6.79
CA ALA A 214 -9.15 -9.58 -8.02
C ALA A 214 -10.43 -10.43 -7.85
N LYS A 215 -10.34 -11.53 -7.08
CA LYS A 215 -11.48 -12.42 -6.80
C LYS A 215 -12.57 -11.70 -6.01
N VAL A 216 -12.20 -11.03 -4.91
CA VAL A 216 -13.15 -10.33 -4.04
C VAL A 216 -13.77 -9.13 -4.76
N THR A 217 -12.94 -8.34 -5.47
CA THR A 217 -13.42 -7.22 -6.29
C THR A 217 -14.45 -7.66 -7.33
N ALA A 218 -14.24 -8.80 -8.00
CA ALA A 218 -15.20 -9.33 -8.96
C ALA A 218 -16.57 -9.66 -8.31
N SER A 219 -16.57 -10.30 -7.13
CA SER A 219 -17.81 -10.60 -6.39
C SER A 219 -18.51 -9.32 -5.88
N ILE A 220 -17.74 -8.30 -5.44
CA ILE A 220 -18.29 -7.00 -5.03
C ILE A 220 -18.96 -6.31 -6.24
N ARG A 221 -18.27 -6.22 -7.38
CA ARG A 221 -18.81 -5.60 -8.59
C ARG A 221 -20.09 -6.31 -9.05
N GLN A 222 -20.09 -7.64 -9.06
CA GLN A 222 -21.28 -8.42 -9.39
C GLN A 222 -22.46 -8.15 -8.43
N LEU A 223 -22.19 -7.99 -7.13
CA LEU A 223 -23.20 -7.61 -6.14
C LEU A 223 -23.75 -6.21 -6.44
N LEU A 224 -22.88 -5.23 -6.68
CA LEU A 224 -23.27 -3.84 -6.94
C LEU A 224 -24.02 -3.64 -8.25
N GLU A 225 -23.75 -4.43 -9.29
CA GLU A 225 -24.51 -4.45 -10.55
C GLU A 225 -25.98 -4.86 -10.35
N GLN A 226 -26.22 -5.73 -9.39
CA GLN A 226 -27.58 -6.26 -9.14
C GLN A 226 -28.29 -5.54 -7.99
N VAL A 227 -27.53 -5.04 -7.01
CA VAL A 227 -28.06 -4.42 -5.79
C VAL A 227 -27.26 -3.15 -5.49
N GLN A 228 -27.67 -2.04 -6.02
CA GLN A 228 -26.97 -0.74 -5.98
C GLN A 228 -26.84 -0.18 -4.55
N LEU A 229 -26.03 -0.84 -3.70
CA LEU A 229 -25.70 -0.34 -2.37
C LEU A 229 -24.68 0.80 -2.45
N PRO A 230 -24.80 1.85 -1.62
CA PRO A 230 -23.79 2.89 -1.55
C PRO A 230 -22.48 2.37 -0.96
N VAL A 231 -21.37 2.82 -1.54
CA VAL A 231 -20.02 2.36 -1.23
C VAL A 231 -19.15 3.54 -0.81
N VAL A 232 -18.35 3.33 0.23
CA VAL A 232 -17.20 4.14 0.62
C VAL A 232 -15.97 3.23 0.56
N GLU A 233 -14.92 3.65 -0.12
CA GLU A 233 -13.62 2.97 -0.11
C GLU A 233 -12.70 3.62 0.92
N THR A 234 -11.83 2.83 1.57
CA THR A 234 -10.63 3.40 2.18
C THR A 234 -9.65 3.85 1.09
N PHE A 235 -8.62 4.62 1.45
CA PHE A 235 -7.56 4.96 0.48
C PHE A 235 -6.87 3.71 -0.09
N GLN A 236 -6.71 2.65 0.72
CA GLN A 236 -6.11 1.39 0.29
C GLN A 236 -7.08 0.48 -0.48
N GLY A 237 -8.39 0.71 -0.35
CA GLY A 237 -9.44 0.06 -1.14
C GLY A 237 -9.64 0.67 -2.53
N ALA A 238 -8.85 1.65 -2.93
CA ALA A 238 -9.02 2.37 -4.19
C ALA A 238 -9.07 1.44 -5.42
N GLY A 239 -10.08 1.63 -6.26
CA GLY A 239 -10.27 0.90 -7.50
C GLY A 239 -11.09 -0.37 -7.40
N ILE A 240 -11.70 -0.68 -6.27
CA ILE A 240 -12.65 -1.79 -6.14
C ILE A 240 -13.92 -1.49 -6.93
N VAL A 241 -14.44 -0.26 -6.85
CA VAL A 241 -15.57 0.19 -7.66
C VAL A 241 -15.12 0.46 -9.09
N SER A 242 -15.81 -0.14 -10.08
CA SER A 242 -15.51 0.09 -11.51
C SER A 242 -16.05 1.43 -12.00
N ARG A 243 -15.58 1.86 -13.18
CA ARG A 243 -16.03 3.11 -13.83
C ARG A 243 -17.54 3.15 -14.06
N GLU A 244 -18.13 2.02 -14.45
CA GLU A 244 -19.56 1.90 -14.74
C GLU A 244 -20.42 2.01 -13.47
N LEU A 245 -19.86 1.65 -12.33
CA LEU A 245 -20.54 1.67 -11.03
C LEU A 245 -20.34 2.97 -10.26
N GLU A 246 -19.36 3.81 -10.66
CA GLU A 246 -18.96 5.01 -9.92
C GLU A 246 -20.15 5.95 -9.66
N GLU A 247 -20.86 6.38 -10.70
CA GLU A 247 -21.95 7.36 -10.57
C GLU A 247 -23.12 6.86 -9.74
N VAL A 248 -23.30 5.53 -9.66
CA VAL A 248 -24.47 4.94 -9.00
C VAL A 248 -24.17 4.57 -7.56
N THR A 249 -22.96 4.06 -7.27
CA THR A 249 -22.68 3.42 -5.98
C THR A 249 -21.58 4.10 -5.17
N PHE A 250 -20.62 4.78 -5.78
CA PHE A 250 -19.43 5.30 -5.10
C PHE A 250 -19.65 6.68 -4.50
N PHE A 251 -19.33 6.85 -3.21
CA PHE A 251 -19.46 8.10 -2.45
C PHE A 251 -18.15 8.60 -1.84
N GLY A 252 -17.04 8.30 -2.49
CA GLY A 252 -15.71 8.82 -2.12
C GLY A 252 -14.89 7.84 -1.30
N ARG A 253 -13.66 8.29 -0.99
CA ARG A 253 -12.70 7.56 -0.18
C ARG A 253 -12.51 8.23 1.15
N VAL A 254 -12.24 7.44 2.18
CA VAL A 254 -11.90 7.88 3.53
C VAL A 254 -10.53 7.34 3.93
N GLY A 255 -9.78 8.09 4.74
CA GLY A 255 -8.44 7.68 5.17
C GLY A 255 -7.70 8.74 5.99
N LEU A 256 -8.01 10.02 5.78
CA LEU A 256 -7.42 11.11 6.54
C LEU A 256 -8.34 12.33 6.50
N PHE A 257 -8.59 12.97 7.65
CA PHE A 257 -9.55 14.04 7.91
C PHE A 257 -11.03 13.64 7.70
N ARG A 258 -11.89 14.06 8.63
CA ARG A 258 -13.32 13.71 8.68
C ARG A 258 -14.20 14.71 7.93
N ASN A 259 -13.91 14.98 6.69
CA ASN A 259 -14.60 16.05 5.95
C ASN A 259 -14.95 15.69 4.52
N GLN A 260 -15.02 14.40 4.22
CA GLN A 260 -15.30 13.88 2.90
C GLN A 260 -16.78 13.44 2.81
N PRO A 261 -17.37 13.37 1.62
CA PRO A 261 -18.72 12.84 1.43
C PRO A 261 -18.91 11.43 2.00
N GLY A 262 -17.88 10.57 1.92
CA GLY A 262 -17.87 9.25 2.53
C GLY A 262 -18.07 9.29 4.05
N ASP A 263 -17.47 10.26 4.74
CA ASP A 263 -17.64 10.43 6.19
C ASP A 263 -19.10 10.79 6.53
N MET A 264 -19.70 11.67 5.74
CA MET A 264 -21.10 12.04 5.94
C MET A 264 -22.02 10.86 5.73
N LEU A 265 -21.73 10.04 4.72
CA LEU A 265 -22.49 8.84 4.41
C LEU A 265 -22.38 7.80 5.54
N LEU A 266 -21.17 7.50 5.99
CA LEU A 266 -20.93 6.57 7.10
C LEU A 266 -21.59 7.05 8.39
N LYS A 267 -21.46 8.33 8.73
CA LYS A 267 -22.11 8.92 9.92
C LYS A 267 -23.64 8.84 9.87
N LYS A 268 -24.23 8.94 8.68
CA LYS A 268 -25.69 8.88 8.48
C LYS A 268 -26.24 7.45 8.40
N SER A 269 -25.37 6.48 8.12
CA SER A 269 -25.72 5.07 7.98
C SER A 269 -26.30 4.48 9.27
N ASP A 270 -27.32 3.64 9.17
CA ASP A 270 -27.83 2.81 10.27
C ASP A 270 -27.23 1.39 10.24
N LEU A 271 -26.56 1.01 9.13
CA LEU A 271 -25.85 -0.26 8.97
C LEU A 271 -24.60 -0.07 8.11
N VAL A 272 -23.43 -0.25 8.68
CA VAL A 272 -22.16 -0.32 7.96
C VAL A 272 -21.74 -1.79 7.81
N ILE A 273 -21.50 -2.19 6.57
CA ILE A 273 -20.97 -3.51 6.22
C ILE A 273 -19.50 -3.31 5.84
N ALA A 274 -18.60 -3.62 6.77
CA ALA A 274 -17.17 -3.49 6.59
C ALA A 274 -16.61 -4.77 5.93
N ILE A 275 -16.05 -4.65 4.73
CA ILE A 275 -15.55 -5.78 3.93
C ILE A 275 -14.04 -5.64 3.75
N GLY A 276 -13.27 -6.57 4.32
CA GLY A 276 -11.81 -6.53 4.26
C GLY A 276 -11.25 -5.20 4.77
N TYR A 277 -11.87 -4.63 5.79
CA TYR A 277 -11.54 -3.34 6.37
C TYR A 277 -10.77 -3.53 7.67
N ASP A 278 -9.59 -2.92 7.74
CA ASP A 278 -8.81 -2.80 8.97
C ASP A 278 -8.92 -1.37 9.54
N PRO A 279 -9.24 -1.20 10.84
CA PRO A 279 -9.28 0.12 11.48
C PRO A 279 -8.01 0.96 11.34
N ILE A 280 -6.84 0.35 11.10
CA ILE A 280 -5.60 1.08 10.82
C ILE A 280 -5.66 1.91 9.52
N GLU A 281 -6.53 1.55 8.58
CA GLU A 281 -6.73 2.28 7.33
C GLU A 281 -7.49 3.59 7.54
N TYR A 282 -8.47 3.58 8.43
CA TYR A 282 -9.24 4.75 8.83
C TYR A 282 -9.97 4.45 10.14
N GLU A 283 -9.49 4.97 11.24
CA GLU A 283 -9.97 4.65 12.57
C GLU A 283 -11.49 4.84 12.74
N ALA A 284 -12.16 3.84 13.31
CA ALA A 284 -13.62 3.87 13.47
C ALA A 284 -14.14 5.07 14.27
N ARG A 285 -13.34 5.63 15.19
CA ARG A 285 -13.69 6.86 15.91
C ARG A 285 -13.97 8.04 14.98
N ASN A 286 -13.42 8.06 13.77
CA ASN A 286 -13.63 9.14 12.82
C ASN A 286 -15.03 9.09 12.17
N TRP A 287 -15.58 7.92 11.95
CA TRP A 287 -16.87 7.75 11.29
C TRP A 287 -18.00 7.21 12.19
N ASN A 288 -17.67 6.58 13.33
CA ASN A 288 -18.63 5.99 14.27
C ASN A 288 -18.47 6.53 15.70
N ALA A 289 -18.05 7.79 15.87
CA ALA A 289 -17.82 8.41 17.18
C ALA A 289 -19.05 8.36 18.12
N GLU A 290 -20.25 8.42 17.55
CA GLU A 290 -21.51 8.37 18.31
C GLU A 290 -22.00 6.93 18.57
N ILE A 291 -21.30 5.92 18.07
CA ILE A 291 -21.65 4.48 18.17
C ILE A 291 -23.11 4.25 17.70
N SER A 292 -23.51 4.94 16.64
CA SER A 292 -24.89 4.95 16.16
C SER A 292 -25.14 3.93 15.05
N ALA A 293 -24.12 3.57 14.28
CA ALA A 293 -24.23 2.58 13.22
C ALA A 293 -24.08 1.16 13.77
N ARG A 294 -24.95 0.26 13.33
CA ARG A 294 -24.73 -1.19 13.45
C ARG A 294 -23.59 -1.57 12.51
N VAL A 295 -22.65 -2.37 12.98
CA VAL A 295 -21.51 -2.80 12.17
C VAL A 295 -21.55 -4.31 11.96
N ILE A 296 -21.45 -4.75 10.71
CA ILE A 296 -21.28 -6.16 10.36
C ILE A 296 -20.00 -6.28 9.55
N VAL A 297 -19.14 -7.24 9.91
CA VAL A 297 -17.84 -7.46 9.25
C VAL A 297 -17.92 -8.67 8.34
N ILE A 298 -17.32 -8.60 7.16
CA ILE A 298 -17.01 -9.73 6.28
C ILE A 298 -15.51 -9.77 6.07
N ASP A 299 -14.85 -10.77 6.64
CA ASP A 299 -13.38 -10.87 6.57
C ASP A 299 -12.88 -12.32 6.67
N VAL A 300 -11.57 -12.51 6.49
CA VAL A 300 -10.88 -13.80 6.62
C VAL A 300 -10.53 -14.15 8.07
N GLU A 301 -10.50 -13.17 8.96
CA GLU A 301 -10.22 -13.32 10.40
C GLU A 301 -11.06 -12.35 11.22
N PRO A 302 -11.26 -12.62 12.54
CA PRO A 302 -12.00 -11.72 13.42
C PRO A 302 -11.38 -10.33 13.50
N ALA A 303 -12.24 -9.31 13.57
CA ALA A 303 -11.82 -7.93 13.71
C ALA A 303 -11.18 -7.64 15.08
N GLU A 304 -10.24 -6.71 15.12
CA GLU A 304 -9.78 -6.12 16.36
C GLU A 304 -10.84 -5.13 16.88
N ILE A 305 -11.23 -5.30 18.15
CA ILE A 305 -12.35 -4.57 18.77
C ILE A 305 -11.81 -3.35 19.53
N ASP A 306 -12.43 -2.19 19.30
CA ASP A 306 -12.21 -1.00 20.11
C ASP A 306 -13.55 -0.37 20.59
N THR A 307 -13.49 0.79 21.24
CA THR A 307 -14.68 1.48 21.76
C THR A 307 -15.66 1.85 20.64
N TYR A 308 -15.18 2.16 19.46
CA TYR A 308 -15.96 2.67 18.33
C TYR A 308 -16.23 1.61 17.26
N PHE A 309 -15.50 0.47 17.32
CA PHE A 309 -15.63 -0.64 16.38
C PHE A 309 -15.99 -1.92 17.13
N GLN A 310 -17.28 -2.16 17.27
CA GLN A 310 -17.87 -3.32 17.97
C GLN A 310 -18.86 -4.01 17.02
N PRO A 311 -18.37 -4.90 16.14
CA PRO A 311 -19.26 -5.61 15.22
C PRO A 311 -20.34 -6.39 15.95
N GLU A 312 -21.61 -6.21 15.58
CA GLU A 312 -22.70 -7.05 16.12
C GLU A 312 -22.68 -8.47 15.55
N ARG A 313 -22.06 -8.62 14.36
CA ARG A 313 -21.87 -9.90 13.70
C ARG A 313 -20.62 -9.86 12.82
N GLU A 314 -19.87 -10.95 12.82
CA GLU A 314 -18.71 -11.16 11.99
C GLU A 314 -18.92 -12.38 11.09
N LEU A 315 -18.83 -12.19 9.79
CA LEU A 315 -18.92 -13.21 8.77
C LEU A 315 -17.51 -13.63 8.36
N ILE A 316 -16.94 -14.56 9.10
CA ILE A 316 -15.55 -14.99 8.90
C ILE A 316 -15.50 -16.15 7.91
N GLY A 317 -14.65 -15.99 6.88
CA GLY A 317 -14.46 -16.96 5.81
C GLY A 317 -13.86 -16.33 4.54
N ASP A 318 -13.93 -17.05 3.42
CA ASP A 318 -13.59 -16.47 2.12
C ASP A 318 -14.62 -15.39 1.76
N ILE A 319 -14.12 -14.16 1.62
CA ILE A 319 -14.98 -12.97 1.39
C ILE A 319 -15.78 -13.13 0.09
N ALA A 320 -15.13 -13.54 -1.01
CA ALA A 320 -15.81 -13.69 -2.31
C ALA A 320 -16.90 -14.77 -2.24
N ASN A 321 -16.60 -15.94 -1.70
CA ASN A 321 -17.56 -17.02 -1.55
C ASN A 321 -18.74 -16.60 -0.64
N THR A 322 -18.49 -15.78 0.38
CA THR A 322 -19.53 -15.25 1.27
C THR A 322 -20.44 -14.27 0.53
N LEU A 323 -19.88 -13.37 -0.28
CA LEU A 323 -20.62 -12.41 -1.12
C LEU A 323 -21.45 -13.12 -2.20
N ASP A 324 -20.88 -14.15 -2.84
CA ASP A 324 -21.58 -14.94 -3.88
C ASP A 324 -22.81 -15.66 -3.31
N LEU A 325 -22.76 -16.08 -2.04
CA LEU A 325 -23.92 -16.66 -1.34
C LEU A 325 -24.89 -15.61 -0.78
N LEU A 326 -24.42 -14.41 -0.47
CA LEU A 326 -25.25 -13.29 -0.02
C LEU A 326 -26.14 -12.77 -1.16
N LEU A 327 -25.57 -12.66 -2.37
CA LEU A 327 -26.22 -12.03 -3.51
C LEU A 327 -27.63 -12.59 -3.80
N PRO A 328 -27.86 -13.91 -3.91
CA PRO A 328 -29.23 -14.44 -4.12
C PRO A 328 -30.19 -14.07 -2.98
N ALA A 329 -29.70 -13.94 -1.75
CA ALA A 329 -30.52 -13.64 -0.58
C ALA A 329 -31.02 -12.19 -0.53
N ILE A 330 -30.31 -11.26 -1.21
CA ILE A 330 -30.69 -9.83 -1.29
C ILE A 330 -31.11 -9.39 -2.69
N ASN A 331 -31.17 -10.31 -3.65
CA ASN A 331 -31.56 -9.99 -5.02
C ASN A 331 -32.93 -9.28 -5.04
N GLY A 332 -32.99 -8.19 -5.84
CA GLY A 332 -34.20 -7.35 -5.94
C GLY A 332 -34.41 -6.38 -4.78
N TYR A 333 -33.46 -6.30 -3.82
CA TYR A 333 -33.45 -5.25 -2.80
C TYR A 333 -33.30 -3.87 -3.45
N GLN A 334 -34.06 -2.90 -2.95
CA GLN A 334 -33.95 -1.49 -3.35
C GLN A 334 -33.88 -0.61 -2.10
N LEU A 335 -33.02 0.37 -2.13
CA LEU A 335 -32.93 1.38 -1.08
C LEU A 335 -34.28 2.12 -0.91
N PRO A 336 -34.69 2.44 0.33
CA PRO A 336 -35.81 3.31 0.60
C PRO A 336 -35.72 4.65 -0.15
N GLU A 337 -36.87 5.24 -0.50
CA GLU A 337 -36.90 6.49 -1.28
C GLU A 337 -36.17 7.64 -0.61
N GLY A 338 -36.39 7.87 0.69
CA GLY A 338 -35.70 8.93 1.42
C GLY A 338 -34.17 8.75 1.47
N SER A 339 -33.68 7.51 1.43
CA SER A 339 -32.24 7.24 1.34
C SER A 339 -31.67 7.59 -0.04
N ARG A 340 -32.41 7.29 -1.10
CA ARG A 340 -32.02 7.67 -2.47
C ARG A 340 -31.98 9.19 -2.64
N GLU A 341 -32.94 9.91 -2.08
CA GLU A 341 -32.94 11.38 -2.06
C GLU A 341 -31.72 11.94 -1.33
N TYR A 342 -31.37 11.37 -0.17
CA TYR A 342 -30.17 11.76 0.57
C TYR A 342 -28.87 11.51 -0.22
N LEU A 343 -28.77 10.34 -0.87
CA LEU A 343 -27.62 10.00 -1.72
C LEU A 343 -27.47 10.97 -2.90
N GLN A 344 -28.59 11.43 -3.49
CA GLN A 344 -28.53 12.45 -4.55
C GLN A 344 -27.96 13.78 -4.02
N VAL A 345 -28.38 14.21 -2.83
CA VAL A 345 -27.81 15.43 -2.19
C VAL A 345 -26.30 15.29 -1.96
N LEU A 346 -25.85 14.11 -1.52
CA LEU A 346 -24.41 13.86 -1.36
C LEU A 346 -23.67 13.89 -2.71
N ARG A 347 -24.26 13.33 -3.76
CA ARG A 347 -23.70 13.35 -5.11
C ARG A 347 -23.51 14.79 -5.61
N ASP A 348 -24.57 15.59 -5.51
CA ASP A 348 -24.53 17.00 -5.90
C ASP A 348 -23.45 17.78 -5.13
N LYS A 349 -23.19 17.40 -3.87
CA LYS A 349 -22.14 17.96 -3.07
C LYS A 349 -20.75 17.53 -3.53
N MET A 350 -20.54 16.25 -3.84
CA MET A 350 -19.27 15.76 -4.41
C MET A 350 -18.90 16.52 -5.69
N ASP A 351 -19.87 16.73 -6.57
CA ASP A 351 -19.67 17.49 -7.81
C ASP A 351 -19.41 18.98 -7.56
N GLY A 352 -19.87 19.51 -6.43
CA GLY A 352 -19.67 20.89 -5.99
C GLY A 352 -18.31 21.16 -5.35
N ASP A 353 -17.75 20.20 -4.64
CA ASP A 353 -16.50 20.34 -3.89
C ASP A 353 -15.25 20.50 -4.77
N VAL A 354 -15.35 20.26 -6.08
CA VAL A 354 -14.24 20.43 -7.05
C VAL A 354 -14.04 21.89 -7.48
N LYS A 355 -14.81 22.85 -6.97
CA LYS A 355 -14.78 24.26 -7.37
C LYS A 355 -13.85 25.12 -6.51
N PHE A 356 -12.54 25.01 -6.75
CA PHE A 356 -11.55 25.94 -6.17
C PHE A 356 -11.30 27.10 -7.15
N ASP A 357 -11.09 28.32 -6.60
CA ASP A 357 -10.70 29.50 -7.41
C ASP A 357 -9.20 29.44 -7.73
N ARG A 358 -8.87 28.78 -8.84
CA ARG A 358 -7.48 28.60 -9.30
C ARG A 358 -6.87 29.86 -9.92
N SER A 359 -7.67 30.92 -10.13
CA SER A 359 -7.17 32.19 -10.71
C SER A 359 -6.16 32.91 -9.80
N GLN A 360 -6.15 32.55 -8.53
CA GLN A 360 -5.24 33.10 -7.51
C GLN A 360 -3.98 32.26 -7.28
N THR A 361 -3.76 31.19 -8.06
CA THR A 361 -2.53 30.37 -7.96
C THR A 361 -1.29 31.24 -8.24
N GLU A 362 -0.25 31.05 -7.45
CA GLU A 362 1.01 31.78 -7.59
C GLU A 362 1.63 31.54 -8.97
N THR A 363 2.10 32.61 -9.61
CA THR A 363 2.71 32.51 -10.94
C THR A 363 3.92 31.59 -10.94
N GLY A 364 3.93 30.61 -11.81
CA GLY A 364 5.00 29.62 -11.94
C GLY A 364 4.85 28.41 -11.02
N ARG A 365 3.73 28.31 -10.29
CA ARG A 365 3.31 27.14 -9.52
C ARG A 365 2.00 26.59 -10.07
N LEU A 366 1.69 25.35 -9.76
CA LEU A 366 0.44 24.70 -10.15
C LEU A 366 -0.44 24.49 -8.92
N HIS A 367 -1.74 24.68 -9.09
CA HIS A 367 -2.70 24.24 -8.08
C HIS A 367 -2.77 22.70 -8.05
N PRO A 368 -2.89 22.05 -6.87
CA PRO A 368 -2.99 20.59 -6.76
C PRO A 368 -4.00 19.93 -7.70
N LEU A 369 -5.20 20.51 -7.87
CA LEU A 369 -6.22 19.96 -8.78
C LEU A 369 -5.82 20.04 -10.26
N ASP A 370 -5.06 21.06 -10.67
CA ASP A 370 -4.57 21.12 -12.05
C ASP A 370 -3.63 19.93 -12.35
N ILE A 371 -2.81 19.55 -11.35
CA ILE A 371 -1.91 18.40 -11.49
C ILE A 371 -2.72 17.10 -11.53
N VAL A 372 -3.71 16.95 -10.62
CA VAL A 372 -4.57 15.76 -10.58
C VAL A 372 -5.34 15.60 -11.90
N GLU A 373 -5.91 16.67 -12.43
CA GLU A 373 -6.65 16.65 -13.71
C GLU A 373 -5.74 16.26 -14.87
N VAL A 374 -4.55 16.86 -14.97
CA VAL A 374 -3.57 16.49 -16.01
C VAL A 374 -3.15 15.03 -15.89
N LEU A 375 -2.92 14.53 -14.67
CA LEU A 375 -2.63 13.11 -14.44
C LEU A 375 -3.80 12.23 -14.87
N GLN A 376 -5.04 12.58 -14.49
CA GLN A 376 -6.24 11.82 -14.82
C GLN A 376 -6.46 11.71 -16.33
N GLU A 377 -6.23 12.79 -17.07
CA GLU A 377 -6.40 12.84 -18.54
C GLU A 377 -5.33 12.03 -19.29
N ASN A 378 -4.16 11.80 -18.68
CA ASN A 378 -3.02 11.15 -19.31
C ASN A 378 -2.69 9.77 -18.73
N THR A 379 -3.51 9.26 -17.80
CA THR A 379 -3.34 7.94 -17.17
C THR A 379 -4.48 7.02 -17.61
N THR A 380 -4.14 5.80 -18.03
CA THR A 380 -5.12 4.76 -18.38
C THR A 380 -5.37 3.84 -17.16
N ASP A 381 -6.48 3.12 -17.13
CA ASP A 381 -6.89 2.31 -15.98
C ASP A 381 -5.90 1.16 -15.68
N ASP A 382 -5.13 0.71 -16.66
CA ASP A 382 -4.10 -0.32 -16.52
C ASP A 382 -2.76 0.20 -16.00
N MET A 383 -2.56 1.52 -15.93
CA MET A 383 -1.38 2.10 -15.32
C MET A 383 -1.45 2.03 -13.80
N THR A 384 -0.30 1.80 -13.17
CA THR A 384 -0.19 1.89 -11.71
C THR A 384 0.25 3.29 -11.32
N VAL A 385 -0.40 3.85 -10.31
CA VAL A 385 -0.06 5.13 -9.69
C VAL A 385 0.37 4.87 -8.25
N THR A 386 1.60 5.21 -7.89
CA THR A 386 2.12 5.11 -6.52
C THR A 386 2.21 6.51 -5.92
N VAL A 387 1.73 6.68 -4.70
CA VAL A 387 1.65 7.99 -4.05
C VAL A 387 2.33 7.95 -2.70
N ASP A 388 3.30 8.85 -2.50
CA ASP A 388 3.98 9.06 -1.23
C ASP A 388 3.10 9.84 -0.24
N VAL A 389 3.53 9.95 1.01
CA VAL A 389 2.81 10.66 2.07
C VAL A 389 3.19 12.14 2.09
N GLY A 390 2.20 13.01 2.24
CA GLY A 390 2.32 14.46 2.26
C GLY A 390 1.00 15.14 1.84
N THR A 391 0.96 16.44 1.70
CA THR A 391 -0.27 17.16 1.29
C THR A 391 -0.78 16.69 -0.07
N HIS A 392 0.10 16.39 -1.03
CA HIS A 392 -0.24 15.78 -2.33
C HIS A 392 -1.02 14.46 -2.21
N TYR A 393 -0.73 13.68 -1.18
CA TYR A 393 -1.42 12.42 -0.89
C TYR A 393 -2.93 12.61 -0.68
N ILE A 394 -3.33 13.67 0.06
CA ILE A 394 -4.75 13.96 0.32
C ILE A 394 -5.45 14.37 -0.98
N TRP A 395 -4.81 15.22 -1.79
CA TRP A 395 -5.34 15.63 -3.08
C TRP A 395 -5.50 14.46 -4.04
N MET A 396 -4.49 13.59 -4.13
CA MET A 396 -4.55 12.38 -4.96
C MET A 396 -5.63 11.40 -4.46
N ALA A 397 -5.71 11.15 -3.15
CA ALA A 397 -6.68 10.21 -2.58
C ALA A 397 -8.13 10.66 -2.79
N ARG A 398 -8.40 11.98 -2.74
CA ARG A 398 -9.75 12.53 -2.87
C ARG A 398 -10.20 12.69 -4.32
N TYR A 399 -9.30 13.12 -5.20
CA TYR A 399 -9.70 13.60 -6.53
C TYR A 399 -9.19 12.75 -7.68
N PHE A 400 -8.12 11.96 -7.52
CA PHE A 400 -7.68 11.06 -8.57
C PHE A 400 -8.54 9.80 -8.59
N LYS A 401 -9.14 9.51 -9.73
CA LYS A 401 -10.02 8.36 -9.93
C LYS A 401 -9.21 7.13 -10.35
N SER A 402 -9.51 5.99 -9.73
CA SER A 402 -8.92 4.69 -10.06
C SER A 402 -10.04 3.66 -10.13
N TYR A 403 -9.97 2.77 -11.12
CA TYR A 403 -11.04 1.82 -11.43
C TYR A 403 -10.55 0.36 -11.49
N GLU A 404 -9.26 0.16 -11.22
CA GLU A 404 -8.70 -1.18 -11.09
C GLU A 404 -8.05 -1.35 -9.71
N PRO A 405 -8.35 -2.46 -8.99
CA PRO A 405 -7.80 -2.69 -7.66
C PRO A 405 -6.28 -2.81 -7.72
N ARG A 406 -5.61 -2.30 -6.71
CA ARG A 406 -4.14 -2.32 -6.60
C ARG A 406 -3.41 -1.60 -7.75
N HIS A 407 -4.07 -0.59 -8.35
CA HIS A 407 -3.47 0.31 -9.34
C HIS A 407 -3.27 1.73 -8.81
N LEU A 408 -3.89 2.11 -7.70
CA LEU A 408 -3.61 3.35 -6.97
C LEU A 408 -3.17 2.98 -5.55
N LEU A 409 -1.89 3.21 -5.24
CA LEU A 409 -1.25 2.71 -4.03
C LEU A 409 -0.93 3.84 -3.06
N PHE A 410 -1.40 3.70 -1.82
CA PHE A 410 -1.16 4.62 -0.71
C PHE A 410 -0.58 3.89 0.49
N SER A 411 0.30 4.54 1.27
CA SER A 411 0.68 4.11 2.61
C SER A 411 -0.21 4.83 3.61
N ASN A 412 -1.27 4.20 4.08
CA ASN A 412 -2.22 4.82 5.00
C ASN A 412 -2.06 4.36 6.44
N GLY A 413 -1.79 3.08 6.68
CA GLY A 413 -1.67 2.54 8.03
C GLY A 413 -0.51 3.13 8.83
N MET A 414 0.68 3.20 8.22
CA MET A 414 1.88 3.76 8.86
C MET A 414 2.25 5.15 8.33
N GLN A 415 1.65 5.61 7.26
CA GLN A 415 1.94 6.90 6.61
C GLN A 415 3.44 7.11 6.38
N THR A 416 4.10 6.10 5.81
CA THR A 416 5.55 6.03 5.68
C THR A 416 6.04 6.83 4.48
N LEU A 417 6.94 7.80 4.73
CA LEU A 417 7.59 8.60 3.70
C LEU A 417 8.60 7.78 2.88
N GLY A 418 8.71 8.07 1.59
CA GLY A 418 9.69 7.49 0.68
C GLY A 418 9.27 6.18 0.02
N VAL A 419 8.00 5.77 0.12
CA VAL A 419 7.51 4.51 -0.44
C VAL A 419 7.23 4.57 -1.95
N ALA A 420 6.89 5.75 -2.49
CA ALA A 420 6.36 5.87 -3.84
C ALA A 420 7.32 5.36 -4.93
N LEU A 421 8.57 5.81 -4.94
CA LEU A 421 9.56 5.38 -5.94
C LEU A 421 9.91 3.89 -5.82
N PRO A 422 10.19 3.32 -4.63
CA PRO A 422 10.36 1.87 -4.46
C PRO A 422 9.16 1.04 -4.94
N TRP A 423 7.94 1.45 -4.63
CA TRP A 423 6.73 0.76 -5.12
C TRP A 423 6.56 0.89 -6.63
N ALA A 424 6.93 2.03 -7.21
CA ALA A 424 6.93 2.21 -8.67
C ALA A 424 7.92 1.27 -9.36
N ILE A 425 9.10 1.03 -8.75
CA ILE A 425 10.07 0.03 -9.23
C ILE A 425 9.42 -1.35 -9.22
N SER A 426 8.77 -1.73 -8.12
CA SER A 426 8.08 -3.02 -8.02
C SER A 426 6.96 -3.16 -9.05
N ALA A 427 6.14 -2.12 -9.20
CA ALA A 427 5.05 -2.09 -10.19
C ALA A 427 5.59 -2.27 -11.61
N ALA A 428 6.69 -1.59 -11.96
CA ALA A 428 7.32 -1.71 -13.28
C ALA A 428 7.89 -3.12 -13.55
N LEU A 429 8.34 -3.82 -12.50
CA LEU A 429 8.84 -5.20 -12.63
C LEU A 429 7.69 -6.20 -12.85
N VAL A 430 6.58 -6.06 -12.13
CA VAL A 430 5.44 -7.01 -12.25
C VAL A 430 4.44 -6.66 -13.34
N ARG A 431 4.47 -5.42 -13.84
CA ARG A 431 3.62 -4.89 -14.93
C ARG A 431 4.48 -4.28 -16.04
N PRO A 432 5.39 -5.04 -16.66
CA PRO A 432 6.45 -4.52 -17.56
C PRO A 432 5.93 -3.86 -18.84
N ASN A 433 4.66 -4.10 -19.21
CA ASN A 433 4.06 -3.57 -20.44
C ASN A 433 3.28 -2.27 -20.25
N THR A 434 3.26 -1.72 -19.04
CA THR A 434 2.54 -0.47 -18.72
C THR A 434 3.50 0.59 -18.21
N LYS A 435 3.12 1.86 -18.36
CA LYS A 435 3.81 2.96 -17.71
C LYS A 435 3.40 3.02 -16.24
N ILE A 436 4.35 3.40 -15.41
CA ILE A 436 4.09 3.61 -13.99
C ILE A 436 4.19 5.10 -13.70
N ILE A 437 3.16 5.65 -13.09
CA ILE A 437 3.17 7.01 -12.56
C ILE A 437 3.52 6.92 -11.07
N SER A 438 4.42 7.77 -10.61
CA SER A 438 4.78 7.86 -9.21
C SER A 438 4.71 9.32 -8.77
N VAL A 439 4.17 9.58 -7.59
CA VAL A 439 3.96 10.93 -7.08
C VAL A 439 4.52 11.04 -5.68
N SER A 440 5.35 12.04 -5.43
CA SER A 440 5.83 12.37 -4.08
C SER A 440 5.87 13.88 -3.87
N GLY A 441 5.88 14.33 -2.62
CA GLY A 441 6.43 15.64 -2.28
C GLY A 441 7.96 15.61 -2.39
N ASP A 442 8.57 16.77 -2.44
CA ASP A 442 10.03 16.91 -2.46
C ASP A 442 10.69 16.30 -1.21
N GLY A 443 10.11 16.51 -0.02
CA GLY A 443 10.56 15.88 1.22
C GLY A 443 10.47 14.35 1.17
N GLY A 444 9.32 13.79 0.76
CA GLY A 444 9.13 12.34 0.63
C GLY A 444 10.07 11.70 -0.40
N PHE A 445 10.27 12.35 -1.55
CA PHE A 445 11.22 11.88 -2.57
C PHE A 445 12.62 11.70 -2.01
N LEU A 446 13.11 12.63 -1.19
CA LEU A 446 14.47 12.60 -0.64
C LEU A 446 14.73 11.42 0.32
N PHE A 447 13.69 10.73 0.83
CA PHE A 447 13.86 9.50 1.62
C PHE A 447 14.29 8.29 0.78
N SER A 448 13.98 8.28 -0.53
CA SER A 448 14.29 7.17 -1.44
C SER A 448 14.90 7.63 -2.77
N ALA A 449 15.31 8.88 -2.88
CA ALA A 449 15.81 9.51 -4.11
C ALA A 449 16.96 8.73 -4.78
N GLN A 450 17.81 8.09 -4.00
CA GLN A 450 18.92 7.26 -4.47
C GLN A 450 18.47 6.03 -5.28
N GLU A 451 17.22 5.58 -5.13
CA GLU A 451 16.66 4.47 -5.93
C GLU A 451 16.41 4.85 -7.39
N LEU A 452 16.56 6.12 -7.73
CA LEU A 452 16.60 6.54 -9.12
C LEU A 452 17.74 5.83 -9.89
N GLU A 453 18.87 5.52 -9.23
CA GLU A 453 19.92 4.68 -9.80
C GLU A 453 19.39 3.29 -10.16
N THR A 454 18.63 2.67 -9.25
CA THR A 454 18.03 1.36 -9.48
C THR A 454 17.07 1.40 -10.69
N ALA A 455 16.22 2.41 -10.75
CA ALA A 455 15.28 2.59 -11.87
C ALA A 455 16.00 2.83 -13.21
N VAL A 456 17.06 3.64 -13.22
CA VAL A 456 17.88 3.91 -14.42
C VAL A 456 18.64 2.66 -14.87
N ARG A 457 19.30 1.96 -13.95
CA ARG A 457 20.05 0.74 -14.26
C ARG A 457 19.18 -0.34 -14.89
N LEU A 458 17.92 -0.44 -14.44
CA LEU A 458 16.94 -1.39 -14.95
C LEU A 458 16.12 -0.85 -16.13
N GLN A 459 16.32 0.42 -16.54
CA GLN A 459 15.58 1.09 -17.62
C GLN A 459 14.06 0.99 -17.43
N LEU A 460 13.58 1.21 -16.20
CA LEU A 460 12.16 1.05 -15.87
C LEU A 460 11.31 2.21 -16.42
N PRO A 461 10.11 1.93 -16.94
CA PRO A 461 9.25 2.93 -17.58
C PRO A 461 8.45 3.76 -16.54
N ILE A 462 9.16 4.38 -15.61
CA ILE A 462 8.59 5.15 -14.49
C ILE A 462 8.58 6.64 -14.83
N ILE A 463 7.46 7.31 -14.59
CA ILE A 463 7.34 8.77 -14.63
C ILE A 463 7.06 9.21 -13.20
N HIS A 464 8.05 9.86 -12.57
CA HIS A 464 7.94 10.31 -11.19
C HIS A 464 7.75 11.82 -11.13
N LEU A 465 6.61 12.27 -10.58
CA LEU A 465 6.32 13.67 -10.35
C LEU A 465 6.70 14.05 -8.93
N ILE A 466 7.46 15.13 -8.78
CA ILE A 466 7.81 15.71 -7.49
C ILE A 466 7.01 17.00 -7.32
N TRP A 467 6.04 17.00 -6.40
CA TRP A 467 5.29 18.18 -6.02
C TRP A 467 6.13 18.99 -5.03
N ASN A 468 6.72 20.06 -5.52
CA ASN A 468 7.81 20.76 -4.88
C ASN A 468 7.35 22.11 -4.31
N ASP A 469 7.34 22.24 -2.99
CA ASP A 469 7.10 23.51 -2.29
C ASP A 469 8.23 23.92 -1.33
N GLY A 470 9.22 23.04 -1.07
CA GLY A 470 10.37 23.28 -0.20
C GLY A 470 10.11 22.99 1.28
N HIS A 471 8.99 22.33 1.61
CA HIS A 471 8.52 22.13 2.97
C HIS A 471 8.00 20.71 3.22
N TYR A 472 8.01 20.27 4.49
CA TYR A 472 7.14 19.18 4.95
C TYR A 472 5.72 19.73 5.14
N ASN A 473 5.06 20.08 4.04
CA ASN A 473 3.85 20.90 4.02
C ASN A 473 2.69 20.32 4.82
N MET A 474 2.49 19.00 4.85
CA MET A 474 1.42 18.41 5.67
C MET A 474 1.65 18.65 7.17
N VAL A 475 2.90 18.62 7.63
CA VAL A 475 3.27 18.93 9.02
C VAL A 475 3.15 20.41 9.28
N GLU A 476 3.65 21.27 8.37
CA GLU A 476 3.52 22.72 8.42
C GLU A 476 2.06 23.15 8.60
N PHE A 477 1.20 22.67 7.72
CA PHE A 477 -0.24 22.92 7.76
C PHE A 477 -0.89 22.53 9.11
N GLN A 478 -0.58 21.33 9.62
CA GLN A 478 -1.09 20.86 10.92
C GLN A 478 -0.57 21.72 12.08
N GLU A 479 0.72 22.09 12.07
CA GLU A 479 1.32 22.94 13.10
C GLU A 479 0.74 24.37 13.08
N GLU A 480 0.54 24.95 11.91
CA GLU A 480 -0.08 26.25 11.76
C GLU A 480 -1.52 26.28 12.29
N MET A 481 -2.32 25.27 11.96
CA MET A 481 -3.67 25.15 12.50
C MET A 481 -3.68 24.97 14.02
N LYS A 482 -2.74 24.22 14.57
CA LYS A 482 -2.71 23.89 16.00
C LYS A 482 -2.03 24.95 16.85
N TYR A 483 -0.95 25.53 16.35
CA TYR A 483 -0.07 26.42 17.13
C TYR A 483 0.01 27.84 16.58
N GLY A 484 -0.56 28.12 15.39
CA GLY A 484 -0.44 29.42 14.70
C GLY A 484 0.97 29.69 14.15
N ARG A 485 1.81 28.67 14.07
CA ARG A 485 3.15 28.74 13.50
C ARG A 485 3.68 27.33 13.20
N SER A 486 4.60 27.22 12.25
CA SER A 486 5.34 26.00 11.95
C SER A 486 6.75 25.99 12.54
N SER A 487 7.39 24.81 12.62
CA SER A 487 8.74 24.61 13.17
C SER A 487 9.41 23.37 12.58
N GLY A 488 10.63 23.53 12.04
CA GLY A 488 11.44 22.40 11.55
C GLY A 488 10.95 21.77 10.24
N VAL A 489 10.13 22.48 9.49
CA VAL A 489 9.50 21.98 8.25
C VAL A 489 10.21 22.42 6.99
N ASP A 490 11.05 23.48 7.06
CA ASP A 490 11.77 24.02 5.91
C ASP A 490 13.02 23.19 5.59
N PHE A 491 13.35 23.06 4.32
CA PHE A 491 14.63 22.52 3.88
C PHE A 491 15.17 23.26 2.66
N GLY A 492 16.48 23.08 2.38
CA GLY A 492 17.16 23.80 1.30
C GLY A 492 16.67 23.41 -0.09
N PRO A 493 16.80 24.30 -1.08
CA PRO A 493 16.36 24.04 -2.44
C PRO A 493 17.18 22.93 -3.09
N VAL A 494 16.49 22.01 -3.77
CA VAL A 494 17.10 20.95 -4.58
C VAL A 494 16.72 21.16 -6.04
N ASP A 495 17.71 21.10 -6.93
CA ASP A 495 17.46 21.09 -8.38
C ASP A 495 17.19 19.65 -8.84
N PHE A 496 15.93 19.24 -8.82
CA PHE A 496 15.54 17.87 -9.14
C PHE A 496 15.75 17.52 -10.63
N VAL A 497 15.80 18.51 -11.51
CA VAL A 497 16.13 18.29 -12.92
C VAL A 497 17.59 17.85 -13.04
N LYS A 498 18.52 18.60 -12.46
CA LYS A 498 19.94 18.22 -12.44
C LYS A 498 20.18 16.94 -11.65
N TYR A 499 19.43 16.73 -10.58
CA TYR A 499 19.48 15.47 -9.82
C TYR A 499 19.17 14.28 -10.72
N ALA A 500 18.07 14.34 -11.48
CA ALA A 500 17.67 13.29 -12.43
C ALA A 500 18.75 13.06 -13.50
N GLU A 501 19.24 14.12 -14.11
CA GLU A 501 20.27 14.07 -15.15
C GLU A 501 21.59 13.46 -14.63
N SER A 502 21.96 13.72 -13.37
CA SER A 502 23.16 13.17 -12.75
C SER A 502 23.13 11.64 -12.61
N PHE A 503 21.95 11.04 -12.56
CA PHE A 503 21.75 9.58 -12.57
C PHE A 503 21.55 9.00 -13.98
N GLY A 504 21.44 9.85 -15.01
CA GLY A 504 21.16 9.43 -16.39
C GLY A 504 19.66 9.28 -16.70
N ALA A 505 18.79 9.73 -15.80
CA ALA A 505 17.35 9.88 -16.08
C ALA A 505 17.08 11.19 -16.83
N LYS A 506 15.89 11.32 -17.41
CA LYS A 506 15.44 12.60 -17.96
C LYS A 506 14.78 13.43 -16.87
N GLY A 507 15.18 14.70 -16.76
CA GLY A 507 14.62 15.67 -15.83
C GLY A 507 13.90 16.79 -16.56
N PHE A 508 12.71 17.16 -16.09
CA PHE A 508 11.93 18.30 -16.59
C PHE A 508 11.35 19.09 -15.41
N ARG A 509 10.99 20.35 -15.67
CA ARG A 509 10.21 21.17 -14.74
C ARG A 509 8.99 21.72 -15.49
N ALA A 510 7.82 21.60 -14.85
CA ALA A 510 6.56 22.15 -15.36
C ALA A 510 6.10 23.28 -14.44
N THR A 511 5.80 24.44 -15.04
CA THR A 511 5.37 25.66 -14.33
C THR A 511 3.96 26.10 -14.70
N SER A 512 3.27 25.30 -15.51
CA SER A 512 1.86 25.48 -15.87
C SER A 512 1.20 24.16 -16.23
N PRO A 513 -0.15 24.04 -16.15
CA PRO A 513 -0.87 22.83 -16.53
C PRO A 513 -0.62 22.39 -17.98
N ALA A 514 -0.57 23.35 -18.90
CA ALA A 514 -0.32 23.08 -20.32
C ALA A 514 1.10 22.51 -20.53
N GLU A 515 2.10 23.05 -19.84
CA GLU A 515 3.47 22.54 -19.89
C GLU A 515 3.55 21.14 -19.27
N LEU A 516 2.89 20.90 -18.12
CA LEU A 516 2.82 19.58 -17.50
C LEU A 516 2.21 18.54 -18.45
N THR A 517 1.10 18.86 -19.12
CA THR A 517 0.48 17.98 -20.12
C THR A 517 1.47 17.60 -21.23
N GLN A 518 2.18 18.59 -21.80
CA GLN A 518 3.15 18.34 -22.88
C GLN A 518 4.32 17.46 -22.41
N LEU A 519 4.85 17.73 -21.22
CA LEU A 519 5.96 16.98 -20.65
C LEU A 519 5.55 15.54 -20.28
N LEU A 520 4.34 15.37 -19.73
CA LEU A 520 3.81 14.05 -19.41
C LEU A 520 3.59 13.21 -20.69
N GLN A 521 3.01 13.80 -21.75
CA GLN A 521 2.85 13.14 -23.04
C GLN A 521 4.19 12.78 -23.71
N LYS A 522 5.24 13.57 -23.47
CA LYS A 522 6.60 13.26 -23.88
C LYS A 522 7.18 12.12 -23.05
N ALA A 523 7.02 12.18 -21.73
CA ALA A 523 7.52 11.16 -20.80
C ALA A 523 6.87 9.78 -21.04
N LEU A 524 5.60 9.73 -21.41
CA LEU A 524 4.90 8.50 -21.77
C LEU A 524 5.53 7.75 -22.96
N LYS A 525 6.33 8.42 -23.78
CA LYS A 525 7.03 7.82 -24.94
C LYS A 525 8.46 7.38 -24.62
N GLU A 526 8.97 7.74 -23.43
CA GLU A 526 10.34 7.40 -23.02
C GLU A 526 10.44 5.96 -22.50
N ASN A 527 11.56 5.31 -22.73
CA ASN A 527 11.75 3.91 -22.29
C ASN A 527 12.32 3.77 -20.87
N GLY A 528 13.04 4.79 -20.37
CA GLY A 528 13.61 4.82 -19.02
C GLY A 528 12.89 5.77 -18.09
N PRO A 529 13.38 5.94 -16.85
CA PRO A 529 12.74 6.80 -15.87
C PRO A 529 12.83 8.29 -16.23
N VAL A 530 11.76 9.00 -15.92
CA VAL A 530 11.61 10.45 -16.11
C VAL A 530 11.21 11.08 -14.78
N ILE A 531 11.88 12.16 -14.39
CA ILE A 531 11.49 13.01 -13.25
C ILE A 531 10.86 14.29 -13.79
N ILE A 532 9.69 14.65 -13.27
CA ILE A 532 9.05 15.94 -13.53
C ILE A 532 8.92 16.69 -12.21
N ASP A 533 9.70 17.75 -12.06
CA ASP A 533 9.64 18.69 -10.94
C ASP A 533 8.47 19.67 -11.18
N VAL A 534 7.52 19.69 -10.25
CA VAL A 534 6.29 20.48 -10.36
C VAL A 534 6.19 21.40 -9.15
N PRO A 535 6.57 22.68 -9.26
CA PRO A 535 6.33 23.65 -8.20
C PRO A 535 4.83 23.78 -7.91
N VAL A 536 4.45 23.61 -6.64
CA VAL A 536 3.06 23.54 -6.20
C VAL A 536 2.70 24.71 -5.31
N ASP A 537 1.46 25.22 -5.44
CA ASP A 537 0.83 26.17 -4.53
C ASP A 537 -0.23 25.45 -3.68
N TYR A 538 0.08 25.23 -2.40
CA TYR A 538 -0.80 24.54 -1.46
C TYR A 538 -1.71 25.49 -0.63
N LYS A 539 -1.87 26.77 -1.02
CA LYS A 539 -2.67 27.76 -0.27
C LYS A 539 -4.09 27.28 0.07
N ASP A 540 -4.69 26.50 -0.82
CA ASP A 540 -6.06 25.99 -0.61
C ASP A 540 -6.10 24.68 0.18
N SER A 541 -4.96 24.18 0.67
CA SER A 541 -4.92 22.93 1.44
C SER A 541 -5.56 23.07 2.83
N SER A 542 -5.63 24.29 3.39
CA SER A 542 -6.40 24.57 4.61
C SER A 542 -7.88 24.20 4.46
N THR A 543 -8.45 24.39 3.26
CA THR A 543 -9.85 24.06 3.00
C THR A 543 -10.12 22.54 3.00
N LEU A 544 -9.09 21.70 2.82
CA LEU A 544 -9.23 20.26 2.95
C LEU A 544 -9.50 19.83 4.39
N GLY A 545 -9.07 20.63 5.38
CA GLY A 545 -9.35 20.44 6.81
C GLY A 545 -10.64 21.14 7.27
N GLU A 546 -11.14 22.10 6.53
CA GLU A 546 -12.22 22.99 6.95
C GLU A 546 -13.58 22.43 6.67
N THR A 547 -14.12 21.47 6.92
CA THR A 547 -15.29 21.62 6.55
C THR A 547 -16.55 20.94 6.68
N ILE A 548 -16.80 19.75 6.48
CA ILE A 548 -18.10 19.11 6.59
C ILE A 548 -18.32 18.65 8.03
N LEU A 549 -17.30 18.17 8.64
CA LEU A 549 -17.23 17.78 10.05
C LEU A 549 -15.98 18.42 10.65
N PRO A 550 -16.06 19.08 11.82
CA PRO A 550 -14.88 19.61 12.47
C PRO A 550 -13.90 18.48 12.76
N ASP A 551 -12.65 18.69 12.38
CA ASP A 551 -11.59 17.72 12.63
C ASP A 551 -10.88 18.03 13.94
N GLU A 552 -10.56 16.99 14.70
CA GLU A 552 -9.68 17.08 15.85
C GLU A 552 -8.29 16.65 15.41
N PHE A 553 -7.37 17.60 15.36
CA PHE A 553 -5.95 17.31 15.12
C PHE A 553 -5.33 16.70 16.38
N TYR A 554 -4.56 15.65 16.22
CA TYR A 554 -3.89 14.94 17.30
C TYR A 554 -2.72 15.70 17.88
#